data_bf26aa45cd34ad31cd316b01daee67a9
#
_entry.id   bf26aa45cd34ad31cd316b01daee67a9
#
_cell.length_a   1.000
_cell.length_b   1.000
_cell.length_c   1.000
_cell.angle_alpha   90.00
_cell.angle_beta   90.00
_cell.angle_gamma   90.00
#
_symmetry.space_group_name_H-M   'P 1'
#
loop_
_entity.id
_entity.type
_entity.pdbx_description
1 polymer ?
#
loop_
_entity_poly.entity_id
_entity_poly.type
_entity_poly.pdbx_seq_one_letter_code
_entity_poly.pdbx_strand_id
1 'polypeptide(L)'
;MAEPVIITAIRRSGVENAYIGTIGDDGYVYFNDAMFYRFKPTGTWEQNVYVLNRSRYSWTICTMFEKISAVNLNAGAGSVAPGGIGVEGAIKWAIAVAEDASHGYDWDYRWGPDYDCSSLVYEAFRVGGGFDLPVHTGNTHSMIRDFTAIGFKWLSGKGNSASECVRGDILLNTANHTEIYIGNEMNVGAHINEKGTVRGGRPGDQSGREICTNAYYSYPWNGILRYEG
;
A
#
# COMPACT_ATOMS: atom_id res chain seq x y z
N MET A 1 16.97 12.87 -14.50
CA MET A 1 16.13 12.66 -13.29
C MET A 1 15.70 11.21 -13.28
N ALA A 2 15.83 10.54 -12.16
CA ALA A 2 15.41 9.15 -12.06
C ALA A 2 13.88 9.03 -12.25
N GLU A 3 13.45 8.14 -13.12
CA GLU A 3 12.04 7.98 -13.47
C GLU A 3 11.38 6.97 -12.54
N PRO A 4 10.26 7.32 -11.89
CA PRO A 4 9.54 6.39 -11.02
C PRO A 4 8.86 5.29 -11.85
N VAL A 5 8.92 4.07 -11.32
CA VAL A 5 8.29 2.88 -11.90
C VAL A 5 7.57 2.08 -10.85
N ILE A 6 6.55 1.33 -11.24
CA ILE A 6 6.00 0.26 -10.41
C ILE A 6 6.62 -1.06 -10.82
N ILE A 7 7.09 -1.77 -9.80
CA ILE A 7 7.64 -3.11 -9.92
C ILE A 7 6.57 -4.08 -9.43
N THR A 8 6.15 -5.00 -10.28
CA THR A 8 5.35 -6.16 -9.86
C THR A 8 6.25 -7.38 -9.80
N ALA A 9 6.28 -8.05 -8.68
CA ALA A 9 7.13 -9.22 -8.48
C ALA A 9 6.35 -10.37 -7.84
N ILE A 10 6.51 -11.58 -8.39
CA ILE A 10 5.97 -12.80 -7.83
C ILE A 10 7.11 -13.53 -7.12
N ARG A 11 6.98 -13.74 -5.83
CA ARG A 11 7.92 -14.54 -5.06
C ARG A 11 7.74 -16.03 -5.38
N ARG A 12 8.77 -16.84 -5.15
CA ARG A 12 8.69 -18.31 -5.29
C ARG A 12 7.64 -18.97 -4.40
N SER A 13 7.19 -18.26 -3.37
CA SER A 13 6.05 -18.66 -2.55
C SER A 13 4.68 -18.48 -3.24
N GLY A 14 4.65 -17.93 -4.45
CA GLY A 14 3.43 -17.61 -5.20
C GLY A 14 2.81 -16.26 -4.83
N VAL A 15 3.39 -15.53 -3.89
CA VAL A 15 2.88 -14.21 -3.48
C VAL A 15 3.32 -13.15 -4.48
N GLU A 16 2.34 -12.44 -5.05
CA GLU A 16 2.55 -11.28 -5.90
C GLU A 16 2.59 -10.02 -5.03
N ASN A 17 3.63 -9.20 -5.20
CA ASN A 17 3.77 -7.92 -4.52
C ASN A 17 4.06 -6.81 -5.53
N ALA A 18 3.56 -5.61 -5.22
CA ALA A 18 3.91 -4.38 -5.92
C ALA A 18 4.91 -3.57 -5.09
N TYR A 19 5.90 -3.00 -5.75
CA TYR A 19 6.92 -2.14 -5.14
C TYR A 19 7.06 -0.86 -5.96
N ILE A 20 7.49 0.22 -5.33
CA ILE A 20 7.95 1.39 -6.05
C ILE A 20 9.44 1.24 -6.34
N GLY A 21 9.81 1.54 -7.55
CA GLY A 21 11.19 1.56 -7.99
C GLY A 21 11.52 2.83 -8.74
N THR A 22 12.78 2.93 -9.13
CA THR A 22 13.32 4.03 -9.91
C THR A 22 14.23 3.50 -11.01
N ILE A 23 14.08 4.00 -12.23
CA ILE A 23 15.01 3.67 -13.32
C ILE A 23 16.25 4.54 -13.14
N GLY A 24 17.40 3.89 -12.97
CA GLY A 24 18.72 4.54 -12.95
C GLY A 24 19.24 4.84 -14.35
N ASP A 25 20.21 5.73 -14.44
CA ASP A 25 20.87 6.10 -15.70
C ASP A 25 21.60 4.91 -16.38
N ASP A 26 21.87 3.85 -15.64
CA ASP A 26 22.43 2.59 -16.10
C ASP A 26 21.38 1.62 -16.70
N GLY A 27 20.13 2.03 -16.72
CA GLY A 27 19.00 1.27 -17.25
C GLY A 27 18.53 0.12 -16.35
N TYR A 28 19.00 0.09 -15.09
CA TYR A 28 18.44 -0.82 -14.09
C TYR A 28 17.28 -0.16 -13.33
N VAL A 29 16.31 -0.98 -12.95
CA VAL A 29 15.25 -0.61 -12.01
C VAL A 29 15.72 -0.98 -10.62
N TYR A 30 15.75 -0.02 -9.72
CA TYR A 30 16.07 -0.16 -8.31
C TYR A 30 14.82 -0.12 -7.47
N PHE A 31 14.70 -1.00 -6.48
CA PHE A 31 13.61 -0.94 -5.51
C PHE A 31 13.88 0.21 -4.53
N ASN A 32 12.88 1.06 -4.31
CA ASN A 32 13.01 2.24 -3.43
C ASN A 32 12.77 1.95 -1.95
N ASP A 33 12.12 0.84 -1.62
CA ASP A 33 12.11 0.33 -0.27
C ASP A 33 13.53 -0.09 0.13
N ALA A 34 13.86 -0.03 1.40
CA ALA A 34 15.23 -0.18 1.95
C ALA A 34 15.99 -1.46 1.53
N MET A 35 15.49 -2.20 0.58
CA MET A 35 16.04 -3.43 0.06
C MET A 35 16.84 -3.16 -1.21
N PHE A 36 18.11 -3.34 -1.18
CA PHE A 36 19.07 -3.13 -2.26
C PHE A 36 18.87 -4.14 -3.39
N TYR A 37 17.68 -4.16 -4.00
CA TYR A 37 17.40 -4.98 -5.17
C TYR A 37 17.39 -4.15 -6.43
N ARG A 38 17.85 -4.75 -7.53
CA ARG A 38 17.71 -4.19 -8.86
C ARG A 38 17.51 -5.28 -9.91
N PHE A 39 16.93 -4.92 -11.04
CA PHE A 39 16.88 -5.77 -12.23
C PHE A 39 16.91 -4.91 -13.48
N LYS A 40 17.26 -5.51 -14.60
CA LYS A 40 17.23 -4.83 -15.90
C LYS A 40 15.97 -5.27 -16.64
N PRO A 41 15.03 -4.34 -16.94
CA PRO A 41 13.81 -4.69 -17.66
C PRO A 41 14.12 -5.28 -19.02
N THR A 42 13.57 -6.43 -19.34
CA THR A 42 13.70 -7.10 -20.64
C THR A 42 12.40 -7.13 -21.43
N GLY A 43 11.32 -6.58 -20.86
CA GLY A 43 9.97 -6.67 -21.42
C GLY A 43 9.27 -8.01 -21.16
N THR A 44 9.93 -8.94 -20.49
CA THR A 44 9.36 -10.24 -20.09
C THR A 44 9.31 -10.37 -18.59
N TRP A 45 8.44 -11.24 -18.08
CA TRP A 45 8.32 -11.51 -16.65
C TRP A 45 9.47 -12.35 -16.08
N GLU A 46 10.19 -13.07 -16.94
CA GLU A 46 11.26 -13.97 -16.52
C GLU A 46 12.61 -13.26 -16.66
N GLN A 47 13.05 -12.64 -15.58
CA GLN A 47 14.33 -11.93 -15.55
C GLN A 47 15.00 -12.03 -14.19
N ASN A 48 16.33 -11.93 -14.18
CA ASN A 48 17.11 -12.01 -12.96
C ASN A 48 16.99 -10.74 -12.15
N VAL A 49 16.67 -10.89 -10.88
CA VAL A 49 16.79 -9.85 -9.85
C VAL A 49 18.14 -10.00 -9.17
N TYR A 50 18.78 -8.90 -8.87
CA TYR A 50 20.05 -8.87 -8.17
C TYR A 50 19.87 -8.20 -6.81
N VAL A 51 20.53 -8.75 -5.78
CA VAL A 51 20.63 -8.17 -4.44
C VAL A 51 22.02 -7.65 -4.17
N LEU A 52 22.14 -6.47 -3.57
CA LEU A 52 23.42 -5.89 -3.20
C LEU A 52 23.99 -6.58 -1.96
N ASN A 53 25.13 -7.21 -2.11
CA ASN A 53 25.96 -7.63 -0.98
C ASN A 53 26.70 -6.42 -0.41
N ARG A 54 26.23 -5.89 0.71
CA ARG A 54 26.76 -4.67 1.34
C ARG A 54 28.23 -4.79 1.79
N SER A 55 28.66 -5.99 2.20
CA SER A 55 30.03 -6.19 2.69
C SER A 55 31.06 -6.24 1.57
N ARG A 56 30.63 -6.61 0.36
CA ARG A 56 31.51 -6.75 -0.81
C ARG A 56 31.22 -5.72 -1.90
N TYR A 57 30.21 -4.88 -1.72
CA TYR A 57 29.72 -3.93 -2.74
C TYR A 57 29.52 -4.57 -4.12
N SER A 58 28.99 -5.80 -4.13
CA SER A 58 28.78 -6.59 -5.35
C SER A 58 27.32 -7.03 -5.45
N TRP A 59 26.86 -7.16 -6.69
CA TRP A 59 25.50 -7.62 -6.98
C TRP A 59 25.52 -9.14 -7.21
N THR A 60 24.62 -9.86 -6.54
CA THR A 60 24.44 -11.30 -6.69
C THR A 60 23.00 -11.61 -7.09
N ILE A 61 22.78 -12.72 -7.79
CA ILE A 61 21.43 -13.13 -8.21
C ILE A 61 20.59 -13.41 -6.95
N CYS A 62 19.42 -12.79 -6.90
CA CYS A 62 18.41 -13.02 -5.89
C CYS A 62 17.43 -14.09 -6.38
N THR A 63 17.32 -15.19 -5.66
CA THR A 63 16.43 -16.31 -6.00
C THR A 63 15.05 -16.21 -5.34
N MET A 64 14.75 -15.12 -4.62
CA MET A 64 13.50 -14.92 -3.92
C MET A 64 12.32 -14.68 -4.87
N PHE A 65 12.58 -14.05 -6.01
CA PHE A 65 11.57 -13.73 -7.00
C PHE A 65 11.55 -14.76 -8.13
N GLU A 66 10.36 -15.17 -8.53
CA GLU A 66 10.13 -16.04 -9.68
C GLU A 66 9.88 -15.23 -10.94
N LYS A 67 9.07 -14.18 -10.81
CA LYS A 67 8.71 -13.28 -11.91
C LYS A 67 8.79 -11.84 -11.46
N ILE A 68 9.21 -10.93 -12.34
CA ILE A 68 9.29 -9.51 -12.07
C ILE A 68 9.08 -8.69 -13.33
N SER A 69 8.37 -7.59 -13.23
CA SER A 69 8.22 -6.59 -14.28
C SER A 69 8.21 -5.18 -13.71
N ALA A 70 8.44 -4.18 -14.55
CA ALA A 70 8.30 -2.78 -14.19
C ALA A 70 7.52 -2.02 -15.25
N VAL A 71 6.66 -1.12 -14.81
CA VAL A 71 5.90 -0.20 -15.66
C VAL A 71 6.31 1.22 -15.31
N ASN A 72 6.69 2.00 -16.33
CA ASN A 72 7.07 3.40 -16.16
C ASN A 72 5.81 4.25 -15.90
N LEU A 73 5.81 5.02 -14.81
CA LEU A 73 4.71 5.89 -14.40
C LEU A 73 4.53 7.10 -15.33
N ASN A 74 5.58 7.51 -16.05
CA ASN A 74 5.55 8.67 -16.94
C ASN A 74 5.22 8.35 -18.40
N ALA A 75 4.99 7.10 -18.74
CA ALA A 75 4.65 6.69 -20.10
C ALA A 75 3.16 6.95 -20.39
N GLY A 76 2.80 8.21 -20.61
CA GLY A 76 1.55 8.65 -21.22
C GLY A 76 0.29 8.49 -20.36
N ALA A 77 -0.36 9.59 -20.11
CA ALA A 77 -1.75 9.61 -19.65
C ALA A 77 -2.66 8.97 -20.71
N GLY A 78 -2.87 7.65 -20.63
CA GLY A 78 -3.75 6.97 -21.57
C GLY A 78 -3.49 5.48 -21.70
N SER A 79 -3.69 4.75 -20.67
CA SER A 79 -4.21 3.39 -20.54
C SER A 79 -3.68 2.75 -19.26
N VAL A 80 -4.54 2.64 -18.30
CA VAL A 80 -4.30 1.83 -17.10
C VAL A 80 -4.32 0.37 -17.56
N ALA A 81 -3.13 -0.24 -17.66
CA ALA A 81 -3.03 -1.67 -17.78
C ALA A 81 -3.54 -2.33 -16.49
N PRO A 82 -4.27 -3.44 -16.55
CA PRO A 82 -4.83 -4.10 -15.37
C PRO A 82 -3.70 -4.73 -14.56
N GLY A 83 -3.34 -4.09 -13.44
CA GLY A 83 -2.40 -4.70 -12.50
C GLY A 83 -1.63 -3.80 -11.56
N GLY A 84 -2.22 -2.72 -11.00
CA GLY A 84 -1.68 -2.26 -9.74
C GLY A 84 -1.13 -0.84 -9.61
N ILE A 85 -1.54 0.11 -10.42
CA ILE A 85 -1.38 1.55 -10.15
C ILE A 85 -2.75 2.11 -9.76
N GLY A 86 -2.76 3.13 -8.93
CA GLY A 86 -3.98 3.78 -8.48
C GLY A 86 -4.65 2.99 -7.35
N VAL A 87 -5.96 3.12 -7.30
CA VAL A 87 -6.78 2.56 -6.21
C VAL A 87 -6.61 1.04 -6.06
N GLU A 88 -6.53 0.31 -7.15
CA GLU A 88 -6.38 -1.14 -7.09
C GLU A 88 -5.01 -1.58 -6.54
N GLY A 89 -3.95 -0.81 -6.84
CA GLY A 89 -2.64 -1.03 -6.25
C GLY A 89 -2.63 -0.78 -4.74
N ALA A 90 -3.32 0.27 -4.30
CA ALA A 90 -3.49 0.56 -2.87
C ALA A 90 -4.21 -0.59 -2.14
N ILE A 91 -5.29 -1.11 -2.72
CA ILE A 91 -6.04 -2.24 -2.15
C ILE A 91 -5.16 -3.49 -2.04
N LYS A 92 -4.48 -3.86 -3.11
CA LYS A 92 -3.60 -5.04 -3.10
C LYS A 92 -2.49 -4.94 -2.06
N TRP A 93 -1.89 -3.76 -1.95
CA TRP A 93 -0.86 -3.50 -0.94
C TRP A 93 -1.43 -3.64 0.48
N ALA A 94 -2.59 -3.03 0.78
CA ALA A 94 -3.21 -3.11 2.10
C ALA A 94 -3.60 -4.54 2.48
N ILE A 95 -4.11 -5.33 1.53
CA ILE A 95 -4.43 -6.74 1.74
C ILE A 95 -3.14 -7.54 2.02
N ALA A 96 -2.07 -7.31 1.26
CA ALA A 96 -0.80 -8.00 1.48
C ALA A 96 -0.20 -7.71 2.86
N VAL A 97 -0.32 -6.46 3.35
CA VAL A 97 0.06 -6.11 4.73
C VAL A 97 -0.82 -6.84 5.75
N ALA A 98 -2.12 -6.93 5.51
CA ALA A 98 -3.06 -7.62 6.40
C ALA A 98 -2.85 -9.15 6.43
N GLU A 99 -2.24 -9.72 5.41
CA GLU A 99 -1.91 -11.16 5.32
C GLU A 99 -0.52 -11.50 5.87
N ASP A 100 0.30 -10.49 6.18
CA ASP A 100 1.66 -10.66 6.70
C ASP A 100 1.71 -10.32 8.19
N ALA A 101 1.78 -11.34 9.04
CA ALA A 101 1.83 -11.21 10.50
C ALA A 101 3.09 -10.47 11.01
N SER A 102 4.04 -10.10 10.15
CA SER A 102 5.16 -9.22 10.54
C SER A 102 4.74 -7.76 10.70
N HIS A 103 3.52 -7.41 10.32
CA HIS A 103 2.91 -6.09 10.47
C HIS A 103 1.82 -6.13 11.53
N GLY A 104 1.88 -5.25 12.51
CA GLY A 104 0.90 -5.14 13.58
C GLY A 104 0.38 -3.72 13.75
N TYR A 105 -0.42 -3.52 14.80
CA TYR A 105 -0.96 -2.21 15.12
C TYR A 105 -0.08 -1.48 16.13
N ASP A 106 0.46 -0.32 15.75
CA ASP A 106 1.12 0.59 16.69
C ASP A 106 0.90 2.06 16.28
N TRP A 107 0.61 2.93 17.24
CA TRP A 107 0.51 4.36 16.98
C TRP A 107 1.87 5.07 17.01
N ASP A 108 2.80 4.64 17.84
CA ASP A 108 4.08 5.34 18.00
C ASP A 108 5.04 4.99 16.84
N TYR A 109 4.97 3.74 16.32
CA TYR A 109 5.80 3.22 15.23
C TYR A 109 5.00 2.93 13.96
N ARG A 110 4.07 3.81 13.62
CA ARG A 110 2.99 3.63 12.66
C ARG A 110 3.32 3.82 11.17
N TRP A 111 4.56 3.97 10.80
CA TRP A 111 4.98 4.18 9.42
C TRP A 111 5.84 3.02 8.87
N GLY A 112 5.53 1.82 9.31
CA GLY A 112 6.21 0.58 8.98
C GLY A 112 7.33 0.21 9.96
N PRO A 113 7.47 -1.08 10.30
CA PRO A 113 6.66 -2.19 9.77
C PRO A 113 5.23 -2.27 10.32
N ASP A 114 4.93 -1.64 11.46
CA ASP A 114 3.62 -1.59 12.06
C ASP A 114 2.87 -0.31 11.61
N TYR A 115 1.53 -0.34 11.68
CA TYR A 115 0.69 0.76 11.21
C TYR A 115 -0.46 1.02 12.19
N ASP A 116 -0.94 2.28 12.23
CA ASP A 116 -2.27 2.58 12.73
C ASP A 116 -3.29 2.66 11.58
N CYS A 117 -4.57 2.89 11.88
CA CYS A 117 -5.62 2.94 10.88
C CYS A 117 -5.34 3.94 9.77
N SER A 118 -4.86 5.14 10.11
CA SER A 118 -4.62 6.19 9.14
C SER A 118 -3.33 5.98 8.35
N SER A 119 -2.24 5.58 8.99
CA SER A 119 -0.97 5.35 8.32
C SER A 119 -1.03 4.16 7.34
N LEU A 120 -1.78 3.10 7.68
CA LEU A 120 -2.05 2.01 6.73
C LEU A 120 -2.68 2.53 5.44
N VAL A 121 -3.72 3.38 5.56
CA VAL A 121 -4.40 3.96 4.39
C VAL A 121 -3.46 4.89 3.60
N TYR A 122 -2.74 5.79 4.28
CA TYR A 122 -1.76 6.67 3.61
C TYR A 122 -0.71 5.88 2.85
N GLU A 123 -0.09 4.88 3.49
CA GLU A 123 0.95 4.06 2.85
C GLU A 123 0.38 3.16 1.75
N ALA A 124 -0.83 2.62 1.91
CA ALA A 124 -1.49 1.87 0.86
C ALA A 124 -1.64 2.69 -0.42
N PHE A 125 -2.15 3.92 -0.31
CA PHE A 125 -2.33 4.79 -1.48
C PHE A 125 -1.00 5.37 -1.97
N ARG A 126 -0.09 5.74 -1.08
CA ARG A 126 1.23 6.27 -1.45
C ARG A 126 2.12 5.21 -2.09
N VAL A 127 2.31 4.07 -1.40
CA VAL A 127 3.24 3.00 -1.82
C VAL A 127 2.57 2.06 -2.80
N GLY A 128 1.42 1.53 -2.44
CA GLY A 128 0.68 0.57 -3.27
C GLY A 128 0.02 1.22 -4.48
N GLY A 129 -0.53 2.41 -4.30
CA GLY A 129 -1.26 3.15 -5.35
C GLY A 129 -0.41 4.11 -6.18
N GLY A 130 0.78 4.49 -5.71
CA GLY A 130 1.63 5.47 -6.38
C GLY A 130 1.10 6.91 -6.35
N PHE A 131 0.21 7.24 -5.41
CA PHE A 131 -0.31 8.59 -5.26
C PHE A 131 0.71 9.51 -4.56
N ASP A 132 0.73 10.79 -4.97
CA ASP A 132 1.59 11.81 -4.38
C ASP A 132 1.03 12.31 -3.03
N LEU A 133 1.15 11.46 -2.02
CA LEU A 133 0.74 11.74 -0.65
C LEU A 133 1.94 12.10 0.23
N PRO A 134 1.72 12.87 1.31
CA PRO A 134 2.78 13.21 2.25
C PRO A 134 3.46 11.98 2.86
N VAL A 135 4.79 12.00 2.92
CA VAL A 135 5.59 10.90 3.47
C VAL A 135 5.58 10.93 4.99
N HIS A 136 5.20 9.83 5.62
CA HIS A 136 5.23 9.61 7.07
C HIS A 136 4.57 10.74 7.89
N THR A 137 3.51 11.32 7.34
CA THR A 137 2.71 12.34 8.01
C THR A 137 1.25 12.20 7.61
N GLY A 138 0.38 12.82 8.38
CA GLY A 138 -1.06 12.70 8.18
C GLY A 138 -1.74 11.85 9.25
N ASN A 139 -3.03 12.00 9.33
CA ASN A 139 -3.92 11.28 10.23
C ASN A 139 -5.36 11.44 9.74
N THR A 140 -6.35 10.86 10.43
CA THR A 140 -7.76 10.95 10.06
C THR A 140 -8.28 12.39 9.88
N HIS A 141 -7.74 13.37 10.63
CA HIS A 141 -8.16 14.77 10.50
C HIS A 141 -7.65 15.44 9.22
N SER A 142 -6.49 15.01 8.70
CA SER A 142 -5.89 15.60 7.50
C SER A 142 -6.31 14.90 6.20
N MET A 143 -6.90 13.70 6.27
CA MET A 143 -7.21 12.87 5.10
C MET A 143 -8.08 13.56 4.06
N ILE A 144 -9.11 14.31 4.48
CA ILE A 144 -9.97 15.01 3.51
C ILE A 144 -9.12 15.97 2.67
N ARG A 145 -8.29 16.80 3.30
CA ARG A 145 -7.42 17.75 2.60
C ARG A 145 -6.45 17.05 1.66
N ASP A 146 -5.75 16.04 2.18
CA ASP A 146 -4.62 15.42 1.48
C ASP A 146 -5.11 14.57 0.30
N PHE A 147 -6.16 13.81 0.48
CA PHE A 147 -6.72 12.96 -0.57
C PHE A 147 -7.50 13.76 -1.63
N THR A 148 -8.20 14.84 -1.23
CA THR A 148 -8.87 15.68 -2.24
C THR A 148 -7.88 16.43 -3.12
N ALA A 149 -6.68 16.72 -2.64
CA ALA A 149 -5.63 17.33 -3.44
C ALA A 149 -5.09 16.44 -4.56
N ILE A 150 -5.34 15.13 -4.49
CA ILE A 150 -4.85 14.12 -5.46
C ILE A 150 -5.98 13.40 -6.21
N GLY A 151 -7.15 14.02 -6.32
CA GLY A 151 -8.24 13.54 -7.17
C GLY A 151 -9.33 12.73 -6.46
N PHE A 152 -9.30 12.65 -5.13
CA PHE A 152 -10.42 12.08 -4.38
C PHE A 152 -11.51 13.12 -4.14
N LYS A 153 -12.75 12.67 -4.09
CA LYS A 153 -13.88 13.48 -3.70
C LYS A 153 -14.38 13.08 -2.31
N TRP A 154 -14.61 14.06 -1.46
CA TRP A 154 -15.25 13.85 -0.18
C TRP A 154 -16.75 13.76 -0.33
N LEU A 155 -17.35 12.64 0.06
CA LEU A 155 -18.77 12.36 0.06
C LEU A 155 -19.27 12.27 1.51
N SER A 156 -19.60 13.43 2.07
CA SER A 156 -20.07 13.56 3.46
C SER A 156 -21.39 12.81 3.67
N GLY A 157 -21.49 12.13 4.81
CA GLY A 157 -22.68 11.37 5.20
C GLY A 157 -22.90 10.07 4.42
N LYS A 158 -21.92 9.66 3.61
CA LYS A 158 -21.90 8.36 2.93
C LYS A 158 -21.08 7.34 3.70
N GLY A 159 -21.22 6.06 3.33
CA GLY A 159 -20.54 4.97 3.99
C GLY A 159 -21.29 4.37 5.18
N ASN A 160 -22.58 4.65 5.32
CA ASN A 160 -23.41 4.07 6.39
C ASN A 160 -23.90 2.65 6.08
N SER A 161 -23.77 2.23 4.83
CA SER A 161 -24.02 0.86 4.38
C SER A 161 -23.02 0.49 3.28
N ALA A 162 -22.72 -0.82 3.16
CA ALA A 162 -21.84 -1.33 2.10
C ALA A 162 -22.37 -0.99 0.69
N SER A 163 -23.69 -0.84 0.52
CA SER A 163 -24.32 -0.48 -0.75
C SER A 163 -24.03 0.95 -1.22
N GLU A 164 -23.56 1.82 -0.33
CA GLU A 164 -23.12 3.17 -0.68
C GLU A 164 -21.65 3.22 -1.11
N CYS A 165 -20.91 2.14 -0.87
CA CYS A 165 -19.48 2.06 -1.10
C CYS A 165 -19.17 1.41 -2.45
N VAL A 166 -18.12 1.86 -3.10
CA VAL A 166 -17.51 1.18 -4.23
C VAL A 166 -16.08 0.78 -3.84
N ARG A 167 -15.57 -0.28 -4.48
CA ARG A 167 -14.23 -0.78 -4.21
C ARG A 167 -13.19 0.32 -4.35
N GLY A 168 -12.41 0.52 -3.29
CA GLY A 168 -11.40 1.56 -3.20
C GLY A 168 -11.83 2.82 -2.47
N ASP A 169 -13.09 2.91 -2.04
CA ASP A 169 -13.51 3.98 -1.15
C ASP A 169 -12.77 3.91 0.18
N ILE A 170 -12.35 5.05 0.69
CA ILE A 170 -11.82 5.18 2.03
C ILE A 170 -12.97 5.58 2.95
N LEU A 171 -13.35 4.68 3.84
CA LEU A 171 -14.29 4.93 4.92
C LEU A 171 -13.61 5.79 5.98
N LEU A 172 -14.20 6.94 6.33
CA LEU A 172 -13.55 7.89 7.22
C LEU A 172 -14.46 8.38 8.35
N ASN A 173 -14.04 8.13 9.58
CA ASN A 173 -14.41 8.92 10.74
C ASN A 173 -13.24 9.84 11.06
N THR A 174 -13.42 11.13 10.84
CA THR A 174 -12.34 12.13 10.93
C THR A 174 -11.71 12.24 12.32
N ALA A 175 -12.41 11.79 13.36
CA ALA A 175 -11.92 11.88 14.73
C ALA A 175 -11.20 10.61 15.20
N ASN A 176 -11.54 9.43 14.64
CA ASN A 176 -11.16 8.18 15.29
C ASN A 176 -10.59 7.10 14.37
N HIS A 177 -11.16 6.87 13.16
CA HIS A 177 -10.88 5.64 12.43
C HIS A 177 -11.03 5.78 10.92
N THR A 178 -10.34 4.92 10.19
CA THR A 178 -10.45 4.84 8.73
C THR A 178 -10.10 3.43 8.25
N GLU A 179 -10.75 2.99 7.18
CA GLU A 179 -10.52 1.72 6.49
C GLU A 179 -10.68 1.88 4.98
N ILE A 180 -10.18 0.93 4.22
CA ILE A 180 -10.42 0.84 2.77
C ILE A 180 -11.51 -0.19 2.50
N TYR A 181 -12.58 0.21 1.82
CA TYR A 181 -13.58 -0.72 1.33
C TYR A 181 -13.05 -1.48 0.11
N ILE A 182 -12.92 -2.79 0.22
CA ILE A 182 -12.30 -3.64 -0.80
C ILE A 182 -13.32 -4.36 -1.71
N GLY A 183 -14.61 -3.99 -1.60
CA GLY A 183 -15.70 -4.63 -2.36
C GLY A 183 -16.26 -5.87 -1.63
N ASN A 184 -17.35 -6.42 -2.17
CA ASN A 184 -17.99 -7.63 -1.65
C ASN A 184 -18.32 -7.56 -0.14
N GLU A 185 -18.76 -6.39 0.31
CA GLU A 185 -19.04 -6.14 1.73
C GLU A 185 -17.85 -6.40 2.67
N MET A 186 -16.64 -6.11 2.20
CA MET A 186 -15.40 -6.30 2.95
C MET A 186 -14.60 -5.00 3.03
N ASN A 187 -13.90 -4.84 4.13
CA ASN A 187 -12.93 -3.79 4.38
C ASN A 187 -11.54 -4.38 4.64
N VAL A 188 -10.51 -3.53 4.56
CA VAL A 188 -9.19 -3.78 5.13
C VAL A 188 -8.78 -2.59 5.98
N GLY A 189 -8.26 -2.85 7.17
CA GLY A 189 -7.88 -1.81 8.12
C GLY A 189 -6.95 -2.29 9.22
N ALA A 190 -6.35 -1.32 9.93
CA ALA A 190 -5.60 -1.56 11.15
C ALA A 190 -6.44 -1.10 12.35
N HIS A 191 -6.61 -1.94 13.35
CA HIS A 191 -7.62 -1.77 14.39
C HIS A 191 -7.05 -1.44 15.78
N ILE A 192 -6.38 -2.41 16.40
CA ILE A 192 -5.86 -2.28 17.76
C ILE A 192 -4.86 -3.41 18.04
N ASN A 193 -3.88 -3.18 18.91
CA ASN A 193 -2.88 -4.19 19.26
C ASN A 193 -3.45 -5.32 20.16
N GLU A 194 -2.65 -6.34 20.42
CA GLU A 194 -3.00 -7.54 21.20
C GLU A 194 -3.45 -7.25 22.63
N LYS A 195 -3.11 -6.06 23.16
CA LYS A 195 -3.50 -5.63 24.52
C LYS A 195 -4.81 -4.86 24.54
N GLY A 196 -5.42 -4.62 23.38
CA GLY A 196 -6.59 -3.76 23.27
C GLY A 196 -6.29 -2.28 23.50
N THR A 197 -5.07 -1.85 23.18
CA THR A 197 -4.61 -0.46 23.31
C THR A 197 -4.03 0.02 21.99
N VAL A 198 -3.91 1.35 21.83
CA VAL A 198 -3.32 1.94 20.61
C VAL A 198 -1.80 2.03 20.68
N ARG A 199 -1.21 1.76 21.85
CA ARG A 199 0.25 1.87 22.11
C ARG A 199 0.77 0.71 22.93
N GLY A 200 2.08 0.46 22.76
CA GLY A 200 2.81 -0.49 23.59
C GLY A 200 2.49 -1.94 23.28
N GLY A 201 1.99 -2.22 22.08
CA GLY A 201 1.90 -3.58 21.52
C GLY A 201 3.28 -4.18 21.30
N ARG A 202 3.32 -5.42 20.90
CA ARG A 202 4.53 -6.06 20.38
C ARG A 202 4.61 -5.82 18.89
N PRO A 203 5.82 -5.74 18.29
CA PRO A 203 5.95 -5.64 16.84
C PRO A 203 5.30 -6.83 16.11
N GLY A 204 4.63 -6.54 15.02
CA GLY A 204 3.90 -7.51 14.22
C GLY A 204 2.52 -7.86 14.81
N ASP A 205 1.70 -8.55 14.02
CA ASP A 205 0.35 -8.95 14.44
C ASP A 205 0.40 -10.16 15.38
N GLN A 206 0.08 -9.94 16.63
CA GLN A 206 0.07 -10.97 17.68
C GLN A 206 -1.30 -11.63 17.84
N SER A 207 -2.34 -11.06 17.26
CA SER A 207 -3.73 -11.49 17.43
C SER A 207 -4.34 -12.09 16.16
N GLY A 208 -3.72 -11.88 15.00
CA GLY A 208 -4.27 -12.15 13.67
C GLY A 208 -5.40 -11.19 13.29
N ARG A 209 -5.52 -10.06 14.00
CA ARG A 209 -6.59 -9.07 13.83
C ARG A 209 -6.14 -7.62 14.00
N GLU A 210 -4.89 -7.39 14.22
CA GLU A 210 -4.36 -6.04 14.40
C GLU A 210 -4.43 -5.27 13.09
N ILE A 211 -4.02 -5.93 11.99
CA ILE A 211 -4.27 -5.48 10.63
C ILE A 211 -4.94 -6.64 9.90
N CYS A 212 -6.18 -6.47 9.46
CA CYS A 212 -6.89 -7.57 8.84
C CYS A 212 -7.93 -7.10 7.80
N THR A 213 -8.38 -8.05 6.98
CA THR A 213 -9.62 -7.91 6.23
C THR A 213 -10.78 -8.37 7.09
N ASN A 214 -11.87 -7.64 7.06
CA ASN A 214 -13.08 -7.92 7.84
C ASN A 214 -14.33 -7.61 7.03
N ALA A 215 -15.46 -8.22 7.42
CA ALA A 215 -16.74 -7.86 6.86
C ALA A 215 -17.04 -6.37 7.14
N TYR A 216 -17.65 -5.70 6.15
CA TYR A 216 -18.14 -4.34 6.37
C TYR A 216 -19.01 -4.30 7.64
N TYR A 217 -18.81 -3.27 8.46
CA TYR A 217 -19.57 -3.05 9.67
C TYR A 217 -20.03 -1.59 9.77
N SER A 218 -21.17 -1.40 10.44
CA SER A 218 -21.66 -0.06 10.72
C SER A 218 -20.78 0.61 11.78
N TYR A 219 -20.17 1.72 11.39
CA TYR A 219 -19.38 2.58 12.25
C TYR A 219 -19.87 4.01 12.02
N PRO A 220 -19.73 4.96 12.95
CA PRO A 220 -20.16 6.32 12.72
C PRO A 220 -19.24 7.03 11.70
N TRP A 221 -19.24 6.55 10.46
CA TRP A 221 -18.50 7.15 9.37
C TRP A 221 -19.02 8.55 9.07
N ASN A 222 -18.12 9.54 9.00
CA ASN A 222 -18.51 10.89 8.60
C ASN A 222 -18.73 11.00 7.09
N GLY A 223 -18.12 10.10 6.34
CA GLY A 223 -18.23 10.03 4.89
C GLY A 223 -17.20 9.08 4.29
N ILE A 224 -17.11 9.13 2.97
CA ILE A 224 -16.12 8.38 2.20
C ILE A 224 -15.30 9.31 1.33
N LEU A 225 -14.04 8.95 1.11
CA LEU A 225 -13.20 9.55 0.07
C LEU A 225 -13.19 8.60 -1.12
N ARG A 226 -13.68 9.05 -2.25
CA ARG A 226 -13.78 8.30 -3.51
C ARG A 226 -12.88 8.91 -4.56
N TYR A 227 -12.06 8.08 -5.20
CA TYR A 227 -11.24 8.51 -6.32
C TYR A 227 -12.12 8.67 -7.57
N GLU A 228 -12.06 9.83 -8.20
CA GLU A 228 -12.81 10.12 -9.43
C GLU A 228 -11.88 10.38 -10.65
N GLY A 229 -10.54 10.33 -10.46
CA GLY A 229 -9.55 10.54 -11.51
C GLY A 229 -8.92 11.92 -11.47
#